data_fa320475b7a0c8c03e40d6ea3e126ee9
#
_entry.id   fa320475b7a0c8c03e40d6ea3e126ee9
#
_cell.length_a   1.000
_cell.length_b   1.000
_cell.length_c   1.000
_cell.angle_alpha   90.00
_cell.angle_beta   90.00
_cell.angle_gamma   90.00
#
_symmetry.space_group_name_H-M   'P 1'
#
loop_
_entity.id
_entity.type
_entity.pdbx_description
1 polymer ?
#
loop_
_entity_poly.entity_id
_entity_poly.type
_entity_poly.pdbx_seq_one_letter_code
_entity_poly.pdbx_strand_id
1 'polypeptide(L)'
;AAGFNGVELHSANGYLIEQFIHPHSNRRTDEYGGSIENRLRFLVEVASAVAAAIGKDKVGVRLSPYGVFNDLPPYSEVEETYTLAAKKLQEVGILYIHIVDHSSMGAPAVSDSVKASIRKEFQGIVILSGGYDVARANADIDAGKGDLIAFGKQFLANPDLVVRLEKGKALNAFDMG
;
A
#
# COMPACT_ATOMS: atom_id res chain seq x y z
N ALA A 1 -19.86 -13.52 13.19
CA ALA A 1 -19.03 -12.56 12.44
C ALA A 1 -18.90 -11.27 13.22
N ALA A 2 -17.72 -10.60 13.16
CA ALA A 2 -17.47 -9.36 13.92
C ALA A 2 -18.13 -8.11 13.32
N GLY A 3 -18.82 -8.22 12.18
CA GLY A 3 -19.54 -7.13 11.53
C GLY A 3 -18.70 -6.22 10.61
N PHE A 4 -17.43 -6.57 10.31
CA PHE A 4 -16.63 -5.82 9.34
C PHE A 4 -17.10 -6.07 7.91
N ASN A 5 -16.99 -5.04 7.06
CA ASN A 5 -17.41 -5.08 5.66
C ASN A 5 -16.34 -5.68 4.73
N GLY A 6 -15.07 -5.62 5.12
CA GLY A 6 -13.95 -6.11 4.32
C GLY A 6 -12.66 -6.17 5.13
N VAL A 7 -11.57 -6.53 4.47
CA VAL A 7 -10.23 -6.63 5.06
C VAL A 7 -9.18 -5.99 4.16
N GLU A 8 -8.11 -5.46 4.77
CA GLU A 8 -6.90 -5.06 4.08
C GLU A 8 -5.78 -6.02 4.46
N LEU A 9 -5.22 -6.71 3.48
CA LEU A 9 -4.05 -7.58 3.66
C LEU A 9 -2.82 -6.71 3.87
N HIS A 10 -2.15 -6.90 5.01
CA HIS A 10 -0.95 -6.15 5.31
C HIS A 10 0.26 -6.79 4.63
N SER A 11 0.61 -6.27 3.47
CA SER A 11 1.72 -6.73 2.64
C SER A 11 2.81 -5.67 2.57
N ALA A 12 3.05 -4.98 3.69
CA ALA A 12 3.87 -3.79 3.81
C ALA A 12 4.72 -3.79 5.09
N ASN A 13 5.60 -2.81 5.23
CA ASN A 13 6.33 -2.46 6.45
C ASN A 13 7.24 -3.59 7.00
N GLY A 14 7.75 -4.46 6.13
CA GLY A 14 8.65 -5.55 6.53
C GLY A 14 7.97 -6.69 7.29
N TYR A 15 6.62 -6.78 7.23
CA TYR A 15 5.90 -7.90 7.84
C TYR A 15 5.77 -9.10 6.88
N LEU A 16 5.16 -10.17 7.34
CA LEU A 16 5.24 -11.51 6.75
C LEU A 16 5.12 -11.54 5.22
N ILE A 17 4.09 -10.94 4.63
CA ILE A 17 3.91 -11.01 3.18
C ILE A 17 5.02 -10.24 2.45
N GLU A 18 5.40 -9.05 2.93
CA GLU A 18 6.51 -8.30 2.33
C GLU A 18 7.85 -9.02 2.51
N GLN A 19 8.04 -9.78 3.59
CA GLN A 19 9.24 -10.61 3.77
C GLN A 19 9.37 -11.69 2.68
N PHE A 20 8.26 -12.20 2.14
CA PHE A 20 8.28 -13.07 0.96
C PHE A 20 8.61 -12.31 -0.32
N ILE A 21 8.11 -11.10 -0.47
CA ILE A 21 8.33 -10.23 -1.66
C ILE A 21 9.78 -9.78 -1.75
N HIS A 22 10.39 -9.44 -0.61
CA HIS A 22 11.66 -8.74 -0.54
C HIS A 22 12.86 -9.69 -0.74
N PRO A 23 13.78 -9.42 -1.71
CA PRO A 23 14.85 -10.37 -2.07
C PRO A 23 15.90 -10.58 -0.98
N HIS A 24 16.06 -9.62 -0.05
CA HIS A 24 17.05 -9.75 1.03
C HIS A 24 16.54 -10.59 2.21
N SER A 25 15.23 -10.59 2.49
CA SER A 25 14.64 -11.44 3.52
C SER A 25 14.29 -12.82 2.98
N ASN A 26 13.77 -12.90 1.76
CA ASN A 26 13.41 -14.15 1.11
C ASN A 26 14.64 -14.83 0.48
N ARG A 27 15.23 -15.78 1.20
CA ARG A 27 16.37 -16.60 0.76
C ARG A 27 15.95 -18.02 0.33
N ARG A 28 14.66 -18.23 0.08
CA ARG A 28 14.12 -19.53 -0.33
C ARG A 28 14.60 -19.92 -1.72
N THR A 29 14.72 -21.23 -1.93
CA THR A 29 15.14 -21.83 -3.22
C THR A 29 14.04 -22.68 -3.87
N ASP A 30 12.84 -22.66 -3.28
CA ASP A 30 11.65 -23.31 -3.80
C ASP A 30 10.76 -22.32 -4.62
N GLU A 31 9.55 -22.74 -4.90
CA GLU A 31 8.57 -21.95 -5.69
C GLU A 31 8.13 -20.62 -5.06
N TYR A 32 8.57 -20.32 -3.84
CA TYR A 32 8.30 -19.04 -3.15
C TYR A 32 9.52 -18.11 -3.13
N GLY A 33 10.64 -18.48 -3.73
CA GLY A 33 11.89 -17.72 -3.70
C GLY A 33 12.56 -17.55 -5.06
N GLY A 34 13.62 -16.73 -5.12
CA GLY A 34 14.37 -16.45 -6.33
C GLY A 34 13.71 -15.38 -7.21
N SER A 35 13.01 -15.73 -8.28
CA SER A 35 12.41 -14.76 -9.21
C SER A 35 11.34 -13.89 -8.56
N ILE A 36 11.05 -12.73 -9.17
CA ILE A 36 9.99 -11.83 -8.70
C ILE A 36 8.64 -12.57 -8.66
N GLU A 37 8.32 -13.37 -9.68
CA GLU A 37 7.11 -14.17 -9.72
C GLU A 37 6.99 -15.10 -8.51
N ASN A 38 8.05 -15.80 -8.18
CA ASN A 38 8.07 -16.71 -7.05
C ASN A 38 7.93 -15.97 -5.71
N ARG A 39 8.62 -14.85 -5.56
CA ARG A 39 8.52 -14.01 -4.35
C ARG A 39 7.12 -13.42 -4.15
N LEU A 40 6.38 -13.16 -5.23
CA LEU A 40 5.01 -12.66 -5.20
C LEU A 40 3.96 -13.77 -5.00
N ARG A 41 4.31 -15.03 -5.16
CA ARG A 41 3.38 -16.18 -5.07
C ARG A 41 2.56 -16.16 -3.79
N PHE A 42 3.21 -15.99 -2.64
CA PHE A 42 2.52 -15.99 -1.35
C PHE A 42 1.49 -14.85 -1.23
N LEU A 43 1.83 -13.64 -1.70
CA LEU A 43 0.89 -12.52 -1.76
C LEU A 43 -0.36 -12.89 -2.59
N VAL A 44 -0.15 -13.45 -3.78
CA VAL A 44 -1.23 -13.79 -4.72
C VAL A 44 -2.12 -14.90 -4.17
N GLU A 45 -1.54 -15.93 -3.58
CA GLU A 45 -2.28 -17.05 -2.96
C GLU A 45 -3.14 -16.58 -1.78
N VAL A 46 -2.57 -15.75 -0.88
CA VAL A 46 -3.32 -15.19 0.25
C VAL A 46 -4.46 -14.29 -0.25
N ALA A 47 -4.18 -13.39 -1.21
CA ALA A 47 -5.20 -12.52 -1.78
C ALA A 47 -6.33 -13.32 -2.45
N SER A 48 -5.98 -14.34 -3.22
CA SER A 48 -6.94 -15.24 -3.90
C SER A 48 -7.80 -16.01 -2.90
N ALA A 49 -7.17 -16.58 -1.87
CA ALA A 49 -7.89 -17.36 -0.86
C ALA A 49 -8.87 -16.48 -0.06
N VAL A 50 -8.46 -15.27 0.32
CA VAL A 50 -9.32 -14.34 1.05
C VAL A 50 -10.43 -13.84 0.14
N ALA A 51 -10.14 -13.47 -1.12
CA ALA A 51 -11.15 -13.05 -2.09
C ALA A 51 -12.19 -14.16 -2.36
N ALA A 52 -11.76 -15.41 -2.43
CA ALA A 52 -12.68 -16.56 -2.58
C ALA A 52 -13.56 -16.75 -1.34
N ALA A 53 -13.03 -16.47 -0.13
CA ALA A 53 -13.76 -16.68 1.12
C ALA A 53 -14.82 -15.61 1.41
N ILE A 54 -14.53 -14.33 1.12
CA ILE A 54 -15.39 -13.21 1.55
C ILE A 54 -15.91 -12.33 0.40
N GLY A 55 -15.47 -12.57 -0.84
CA GLY A 55 -15.75 -11.74 -2.02
C GLY A 55 -14.59 -10.79 -2.33
N LYS A 56 -14.21 -10.72 -3.60
CA LYS A 56 -13.10 -9.89 -4.09
C LYS A 56 -13.30 -8.39 -3.88
N ASP A 57 -14.57 -7.96 -3.88
CA ASP A 57 -15.03 -6.60 -3.61
C ASP A 57 -14.88 -6.16 -2.14
N LYS A 58 -14.37 -7.05 -1.29
CA LYS A 58 -14.15 -6.82 0.15
C LYS A 58 -12.68 -6.95 0.56
N VAL A 59 -11.78 -7.06 -0.41
CA VAL A 59 -10.35 -7.29 -0.15
C VAL A 59 -9.54 -6.14 -0.73
N GLY A 60 -8.74 -5.51 0.12
CA GLY A 60 -7.67 -4.61 -0.28
C GLY A 60 -6.30 -5.16 0.09
N VAL A 61 -5.26 -4.61 -0.51
CA VAL A 61 -3.86 -4.96 -0.23
C VAL A 61 -3.06 -3.70 0.01
N ARG A 62 -2.34 -3.64 1.14
CA ARG A 62 -1.40 -2.55 1.43
C ARG A 62 0.00 -2.94 1.02
N LEU A 63 0.68 -2.03 0.30
CA LEU A 63 2.04 -2.19 -0.23
C LEU A 63 2.92 -1.01 0.20
N SER A 64 4.22 -1.25 0.44
CA SER A 64 5.20 -0.24 0.84
C SER A 64 6.44 -0.23 -0.07
N PRO A 65 6.32 0.19 -1.35
CA PRO A 65 7.50 0.35 -2.19
C PRO A 65 8.53 1.27 -1.51
N TYR A 66 9.80 0.86 -1.53
CA TYR A 66 10.90 1.55 -0.84
C TYR A 66 10.80 1.61 0.69
N GLY A 67 9.92 0.81 1.32
CA GLY A 67 9.87 0.69 2.78
C GLY A 67 11.18 0.11 3.32
N VAL A 68 11.66 0.68 4.46
CA VAL A 68 12.91 0.25 5.11
C VAL A 68 12.66 -0.24 6.55
N PHE A 69 11.41 -0.53 6.89
CA PHE A 69 11.06 -1.03 8.22
C PHE A 69 11.46 -2.48 8.40
N ASN A 70 11.70 -2.85 9.66
CA ASN A 70 12.07 -4.21 10.07
C ASN A 70 13.33 -4.72 9.34
N ASP A 71 14.36 -3.88 9.26
CA ASP A 71 15.68 -4.17 8.69
C ASP A 71 15.65 -4.61 7.21
N LEU A 72 14.65 -4.20 6.45
CA LEU A 72 14.64 -4.42 5.00
C LEU A 72 15.47 -3.33 4.31
N PRO A 73 16.61 -3.68 3.69
CA PRO A 73 17.43 -2.71 2.97
C PRO A 73 16.81 -2.36 1.60
N PRO A 74 17.17 -1.23 0.99
CA PRO A 74 16.78 -0.94 -0.39
C PRO A 74 17.27 -2.01 -1.36
N TYR A 75 16.53 -2.23 -2.46
CA TYR A 75 16.91 -3.13 -3.56
C TYR A 75 16.53 -2.53 -4.92
N SER A 76 17.16 -3.01 -6.00
CA SER A 76 17.05 -2.38 -7.32
C SER A 76 15.75 -2.69 -8.08
N GLU A 77 15.14 -3.85 -7.83
CA GLU A 77 13.98 -4.36 -8.57
C GLU A 77 12.62 -3.86 -8.03
N VAL A 78 12.60 -2.76 -7.23
CA VAL A 78 11.38 -2.27 -6.58
C VAL A 78 10.27 -1.98 -7.59
N GLU A 79 10.57 -1.20 -8.65
CA GLU A 79 9.56 -0.83 -9.64
C GLU A 79 8.99 -2.05 -10.36
N GLU A 80 9.86 -2.96 -10.82
CA GLU A 80 9.44 -4.19 -11.50
C GLU A 80 8.61 -5.08 -10.57
N THR A 81 9.05 -5.25 -9.32
CA THR A 81 8.36 -6.06 -8.31
C THR A 81 6.94 -5.55 -8.06
N TYR A 82 6.78 -4.26 -7.77
CA TYR A 82 5.47 -3.72 -7.45
C TYR A 82 4.57 -3.50 -8.67
N THR A 83 5.15 -3.33 -9.86
CA THR A 83 4.40 -3.36 -11.14
C THR A 83 3.81 -4.75 -11.38
N LEU A 84 4.61 -5.80 -11.22
CA LEU A 84 4.11 -7.18 -11.36
C LEU A 84 3.12 -7.54 -10.25
N ALA A 85 3.34 -7.09 -9.01
CA ALA A 85 2.37 -7.27 -7.92
C ALA A 85 1.01 -6.66 -8.27
N ALA A 86 0.99 -5.42 -8.78
CA ALA A 86 -0.24 -4.74 -9.20
C ALA A 86 -0.99 -5.51 -10.29
N LYS A 87 -0.25 -6.01 -11.30
CA LYS A 87 -0.81 -6.85 -12.37
C LYS A 87 -1.43 -8.13 -11.82
N LYS A 88 -0.73 -8.83 -10.93
CA LYS A 88 -1.23 -10.07 -10.31
C LYS A 88 -2.47 -9.83 -9.43
N LEU A 89 -2.47 -8.74 -8.67
CA LEU A 89 -3.63 -8.34 -7.86
C LEU A 89 -4.84 -7.92 -8.72
N GLN A 90 -4.60 -7.33 -9.89
CA GLN A 90 -5.63 -7.08 -10.90
C GLN A 90 -6.23 -8.39 -11.43
N GLU A 91 -5.40 -9.41 -11.68
CA GLU A 91 -5.86 -10.74 -12.12
C GLU A 91 -6.75 -11.42 -11.04
N VAL A 92 -6.43 -11.26 -9.76
CA VAL A 92 -7.27 -11.69 -8.62
C VAL A 92 -8.57 -10.89 -8.57
N GLY A 93 -8.54 -9.62 -8.97
CA GLY A 93 -9.69 -8.72 -9.01
C GLY A 93 -10.08 -8.14 -7.66
N ILE A 94 -9.11 -7.91 -6.76
CA ILE A 94 -9.35 -7.25 -5.46
C ILE A 94 -9.87 -5.82 -5.64
N LEU A 95 -10.46 -5.25 -4.57
CA LEU A 95 -11.11 -3.95 -4.62
C LEU A 95 -10.10 -2.80 -4.77
N TYR A 96 -9.00 -2.81 -3.97
CA TYR A 96 -8.05 -1.71 -3.97
C TYR A 96 -6.62 -2.13 -3.64
N ILE A 97 -5.67 -1.30 -4.10
CA ILE A 97 -4.29 -1.28 -3.61
C ILE A 97 -4.07 0.01 -2.79
N HIS A 98 -3.49 -0.12 -1.60
CA HIS A 98 -3.12 0.98 -0.72
C HIS A 98 -1.59 1.14 -0.72
N ILE A 99 -1.08 2.19 -1.33
CA ILE A 99 0.35 2.51 -1.39
C ILE A 99 0.71 3.39 -0.20
N VAL A 100 1.66 2.94 0.62
CA VAL A 100 2.19 3.74 1.72
C VAL A 100 3.57 4.27 1.38
N ASP A 101 3.72 5.60 1.52
CA ASP A 101 4.97 6.33 1.34
C ASP A 101 5.50 6.74 2.73
N HIS A 102 6.66 6.23 3.09
CA HIS A 102 7.28 6.50 4.38
C HIS A 102 8.33 7.63 4.33
N SER A 103 8.38 8.42 3.27
CA SER A 103 9.35 9.52 3.13
C SER A 103 9.25 10.56 4.25
N SER A 104 8.06 10.81 4.77
CA SER A 104 7.87 11.67 5.96
C SER A 104 8.47 11.09 7.25
N MET A 105 8.95 9.86 7.23
CA MET A 105 9.59 9.14 8.33
C MET A 105 11.06 8.79 8.01
N GLY A 106 11.62 9.38 6.96
CA GLY A 106 13.03 9.22 6.58
C GLY A 106 13.34 8.09 5.60
N ALA A 107 12.34 7.34 5.13
CA ALA A 107 12.53 6.37 4.05
C ALA A 107 12.64 7.07 2.68
N PRO A 108 13.18 6.42 1.64
CA PRO A 108 13.07 6.92 0.28
C PRO A 108 11.61 7.13 -0.13
N ALA A 109 11.32 8.21 -0.85
CA ALA A 109 9.97 8.48 -1.35
C ALA A 109 9.55 7.46 -2.41
N VAL A 110 8.29 7.08 -2.43
CA VAL A 110 7.72 6.31 -3.53
C VAL A 110 7.67 7.21 -4.76
N SER A 111 8.47 6.87 -5.78
CA SER A 111 8.58 7.67 -7.00
C SER A 111 7.25 7.73 -7.76
N ASP A 112 7.07 8.81 -8.53
CA ASP A 112 5.89 8.94 -9.39
C ASP A 112 5.89 7.85 -10.49
N SER A 113 7.06 7.35 -10.92
CA SER A 113 7.14 6.23 -11.87
C SER A 113 6.53 4.95 -11.29
N VAL A 114 6.84 4.60 -10.04
CA VAL A 114 6.26 3.42 -9.39
C VAL A 114 4.75 3.56 -9.21
N LYS A 115 4.27 4.74 -8.77
CA LYS A 115 2.81 5.00 -8.65
C LYS A 115 2.11 4.86 -10.00
N ALA A 116 2.70 5.43 -11.08
CA ALA A 116 2.17 5.35 -12.43
C ALA A 116 2.18 3.91 -12.97
N SER A 117 3.24 3.15 -12.72
CA SER A 117 3.34 1.73 -13.11
C SER A 117 2.28 0.88 -12.41
N ILE A 118 2.10 1.06 -11.10
CA ILE A 118 1.02 0.39 -10.34
C ILE A 118 -0.35 0.77 -10.90
N ARG A 119 -0.61 2.08 -11.10
CA ARG A 119 -1.89 2.56 -11.63
C ARG A 119 -2.20 2.03 -13.02
N LYS A 120 -1.18 1.89 -13.87
CA LYS A 120 -1.33 1.33 -15.23
C LYS A 120 -1.78 -0.13 -15.21
N GLU A 121 -1.21 -0.93 -14.33
CA GLU A 121 -1.48 -2.37 -14.26
C GLU A 121 -2.73 -2.70 -13.42
N PHE A 122 -3.15 -1.82 -12.50
CA PHE A 122 -4.29 -2.03 -11.60
C PHE A 122 -5.40 -1.02 -11.89
N GLN A 123 -6.56 -1.51 -12.35
CA GLN A 123 -7.72 -0.70 -12.73
C GLN A 123 -8.74 -0.49 -11.60
N GLY A 124 -8.51 -1.10 -10.43
CA GLY A 124 -9.29 -0.88 -9.22
C GLY A 124 -8.94 0.44 -8.53
N ILE A 125 -9.41 0.61 -7.30
CA ILE A 125 -9.15 1.80 -6.50
C ILE A 125 -7.70 1.82 -6.02
N VAL A 126 -7.01 2.95 -6.20
CA VAL A 126 -5.67 3.19 -5.64
C VAL A 126 -5.78 4.21 -4.51
N ILE A 127 -5.39 3.79 -3.30
CA ILE A 127 -5.32 4.65 -2.12
C ILE A 127 -3.86 5.05 -1.90
N LEU A 128 -3.58 6.34 -1.74
CA LEU A 128 -2.26 6.85 -1.41
C LEU A 128 -2.20 7.28 0.05
N SER A 129 -1.06 7.07 0.70
CA SER A 129 -0.84 7.54 2.07
C SER A 129 0.62 7.92 2.31
N GLY A 130 0.87 8.71 3.35
CA GLY A 130 2.21 9.12 3.77
C GLY A 130 2.47 10.62 3.63
N GLY A 131 2.37 11.34 4.75
CA GLY A 131 2.74 12.77 4.81
C GLY A 131 1.88 13.71 3.95
N TYR A 132 0.64 13.36 3.67
CA TYR A 132 -0.27 14.20 2.89
C TYR A 132 -0.82 15.35 3.73
N ASP A 133 -0.85 16.53 3.10
CA ASP A 133 -1.71 17.67 3.43
C ASP A 133 -2.80 17.83 2.37
N VAL A 134 -3.69 18.80 2.54
CA VAL A 134 -4.83 19.04 1.61
C VAL A 134 -4.33 19.41 0.21
N ALA A 135 -3.32 20.27 0.11
CA ALA A 135 -2.84 20.76 -1.18
C ALA A 135 -2.22 19.60 -2.01
N ARG A 136 -1.35 18.79 -1.39
CA ARG A 136 -0.77 17.61 -2.02
C ARG A 136 -1.83 16.56 -2.33
N ALA A 137 -2.80 16.34 -1.43
CA ALA A 137 -3.88 15.40 -1.63
C ALA A 137 -4.70 15.74 -2.89
N ASN A 138 -5.15 16.99 -3.00
CA ASN A 138 -5.90 17.47 -4.17
C ASN A 138 -5.06 17.37 -5.45
N ALA A 139 -3.81 17.81 -5.42
CA ALA A 139 -2.92 17.77 -6.59
C ALA A 139 -2.70 16.32 -7.10
N ASP A 140 -2.51 15.34 -6.22
CA ASP A 140 -2.28 13.96 -6.64
C ASP A 140 -3.58 13.28 -7.12
N ILE A 141 -4.75 13.60 -6.54
CA ILE A 141 -6.07 13.16 -7.03
C ILE A 141 -6.36 13.77 -8.39
N ASP A 142 -6.22 15.09 -8.56
CA ASP A 142 -6.47 15.81 -9.82
C ASP A 142 -5.55 15.31 -10.95
N ALA A 143 -4.31 14.93 -10.60
CA ALA A 143 -3.36 14.32 -11.53
C ALA A 143 -3.63 12.82 -11.82
N GLY A 144 -4.65 12.22 -11.22
CA GLY A 144 -5.01 10.81 -11.41
C GLY A 144 -3.98 9.80 -10.85
N LYS A 145 -3.12 10.23 -9.90
CA LYS A 145 -2.12 9.34 -9.27
C LYS A 145 -2.76 8.33 -8.32
N GLY A 146 -3.92 8.65 -7.76
CA GLY A 146 -4.72 7.79 -6.90
C GLY A 146 -6.16 8.26 -6.86
N ASP A 147 -7.04 7.44 -6.30
CA ASP A 147 -8.48 7.72 -6.19
C ASP A 147 -8.85 8.23 -4.80
N LEU A 148 -8.09 7.86 -3.77
CA LEU A 148 -8.31 8.22 -2.37
C LEU A 148 -6.98 8.52 -1.67
N ILE A 149 -7.06 9.35 -0.62
CA ILE A 149 -5.93 9.63 0.28
C ILE A 149 -6.26 9.15 1.69
N ALA A 150 -5.38 8.36 2.28
CA ALA A 150 -5.53 7.90 3.66
C ALA A 150 -4.71 8.77 4.62
N PHE A 151 -5.37 9.25 5.67
CA PHE A 151 -4.77 10.01 6.77
C PHE A 151 -4.77 9.18 8.05
N GLY A 152 -3.60 8.95 8.65
CA GLY A 152 -3.46 8.21 9.91
C GLY A 152 -3.35 9.13 11.12
N LYS A 153 -2.13 9.60 11.42
CA LYS A 153 -1.81 10.40 12.63
C LYS A 153 -2.71 11.63 12.82
N GLN A 154 -2.99 12.34 11.73
CA GLN A 154 -3.85 13.53 11.78
C GLN A 154 -5.29 13.17 12.14
N PHE A 155 -5.80 12.03 11.66
CA PHE A 155 -7.15 11.57 11.97
C PHE A 155 -7.27 11.13 13.44
N LEU A 156 -6.22 10.48 13.95
CA LEU A 156 -6.15 10.06 15.36
C LEU A 156 -6.26 11.27 16.31
N ALA A 157 -5.56 12.38 15.99
CA ALA A 157 -5.57 13.59 16.80
C ALA A 157 -6.81 14.49 16.57
N ASN A 158 -7.53 14.28 15.47
CA ASN A 158 -8.66 15.08 15.04
C ASN A 158 -9.79 14.18 14.53
N PRO A 159 -10.69 13.67 15.40
CA PRO A 159 -11.81 12.81 14.97
C PRO A 159 -12.72 13.48 13.93
N ASP A 160 -12.75 14.82 13.90
CA ASP A 160 -13.45 15.65 12.93
C ASP A 160 -12.53 16.16 11.79
N LEU A 161 -11.48 15.40 11.44
CA LEU A 161 -10.46 15.82 10.47
C LEU A 161 -11.05 16.31 9.16
N VAL A 162 -12.00 15.58 8.57
CA VAL A 162 -12.60 15.95 7.28
C VAL A 162 -13.20 17.35 7.34
N VAL A 163 -13.99 17.65 8.38
CA VAL A 163 -14.61 18.97 8.58
C VAL A 163 -13.56 20.06 8.80
N ARG A 164 -12.45 19.73 9.50
CA ARG A 164 -11.36 20.69 9.70
C ARG A 164 -10.64 21.01 8.40
N LEU A 165 -10.34 20.01 7.60
CA LEU A 165 -9.69 20.18 6.29
C LEU A 165 -10.57 20.99 5.33
N GLU A 166 -11.87 20.66 5.22
CA GLU A 166 -12.82 21.40 4.39
C GLU A 166 -12.93 22.90 4.75
N LYS A 167 -12.89 23.18 6.06
CA LYS A 167 -13.07 24.54 6.59
C LYS A 167 -11.77 25.28 6.87
N GLY A 168 -10.63 24.72 6.50
CA GLY A 168 -9.31 25.30 6.78
C GLY A 168 -9.03 25.56 8.26
N LYS A 169 -9.60 24.72 9.16
CA LYS A 169 -9.38 24.86 10.61
C LYS A 169 -8.04 24.30 11.04
N ALA A 170 -7.46 24.88 12.07
CA ALA A 170 -6.24 24.36 12.66
C ALA A 170 -6.40 22.93 13.14
N LEU A 171 -5.38 22.09 12.91
CA LEU A 171 -5.34 20.73 13.40
C LEU A 171 -4.70 20.67 14.77
N ASN A 172 -5.21 19.76 15.63
CA ASN A 172 -4.51 19.40 16.85
C ASN A 172 -3.21 18.65 16.50
N ALA A 173 -2.16 18.90 17.23
CA ALA A 173 -0.95 18.10 17.13
C ALA A 173 -1.25 16.66 17.58
N PHE A 174 -0.67 15.68 16.88
CA PHE A 174 -0.72 14.30 17.34
C PHE A 174 0.40 14.06 18.36
N ASP A 175 0.08 13.29 19.40
CA ASP A 175 1.02 12.82 20.40
C ASP A 175 1.50 11.41 20.01
N MET A 176 2.80 11.18 20.09
CA MET A 176 3.42 9.89 19.78
C MET A 176 3.77 9.08 21.04
N GLY A 177 3.46 9.64 22.23
CA GLY A 177 3.80 9.03 23.52
C GLY A 177 5.18 9.34 24.00
#